data_f6b604c3ed8eb9cbd1b974d0cad9fc7d
#
_entry.id   f6b604c3ed8eb9cbd1b974d0cad9fc7d
#
_cell.length_a   1.000
_cell.length_b   1.000
_cell.length_c   1.000
_cell.angle_alpha   90.00
_cell.angle_beta   90.00
_cell.angle_gamma   90.00
#
_symmetry.space_group_name_H-M   'P 1'
#
loop_
_entity.id
_entity.type
_entity.pdbx_description
1 polymer ?
#
loop_
_entity_poly.entity_id
_entity_poly.type
_entity_poly.pdbx_seq_one_letter_code
_entity_poly.pdbx_strand_id
1 'polypeptide(L)'
;MMKKFPLISVLLPVYNCEKYIEEAISSVLNQTFSDFELIIIDDCSNDKTVSMIKRFTDSRIRFYQKEKNSGYTDSLNFGISIAQGNYIARMDGDDICLPERFAKQIEFLEKNPTIILCGTAIKFIGSLSGNLFYPETNEEIKISLFSFLPTFAHPTIMGKKEIFEKYNYNKIFEPAEDYELWTRLVQEGEVVNLNEILLEYRVHSSQVSVTKKNIQDLNSYKSRLKILQKLKIDSQYSKEEIINFLVNKNLPFCFDPYKTRVLF
;
A
#
# COMPACT_ATOMS: atom_id res chain seq x y z
N MET A 1 -24.59 9.77 -24.89
CA MET A 1 -23.65 10.37 -23.92
C MET A 1 -22.47 9.43 -23.79
N MET A 2 -21.23 9.91 -23.98
CA MET A 2 -20.04 9.09 -23.68
C MET A 2 -20.04 8.79 -22.18
N LYS A 3 -19.83 7.53 -21.81
CA LYS A 3 -19.69 7.12 -20.42
C LYS A 3 -18.44 7.79 -19.86
N LYS A 4 -18.60 8.73 -18.93
CA LYS A 4 -17.46 9.36 -18.26
C LYS A 4 -16.91 8.34 -17.24
N PHE A 5 -15.67 7.91 -17.43
CA PHE A 5 -14.98 7.07 -16.44
C PHE A 5 -14.49 7.94 -15.28
N PRO A 6 -14.44 7.41 -14.07
CA PRO A 6 -13.90 8.14 -12.93
C PRO A 6 -12.38 8.38 -13.11
N LEU A 7 -11.84 9.39 -12.42
CA LEU A 7 -10.39 9.63 -12.46
C LEU A 7 -9.62 8.63 -11.60
N ILE A 8 -10.17 8.26 -10.44
CA ILE A 8 -9.53 7.36 -9.47
C ILE A 8 -10.37 6.09 -9.31
N SER A 9 -9.72 4.91 -9.32
CA SER A 9 -10.30 3.66 -8.81
C SER A 9 -9.69 3.34 -7.45
N VAL A 10 -10.51 3.34 -6.40
CA VAL A 10 -10.10 2.99 -5.05
C VAL A 10 -10.28 1.49 -4.85
N LEU A 11 -9.20 0.76 -4.56
CA LEU A 11 -9.24 -0.68 -4.30
C LEU A 11 -9.30 -0.93 -2.80
N LEU A 12 -10.36 -1.61 -2.36
CA LEU A 12 -10.62 -1.97 -0.97
C LEU A 12 -10.84 -3.49 -0.87
N PRO A 13 -9.77 -4.31 -0.83
CA PRO A 13 -9.89 -5.73 -0.53
C PRO A 13 -10.26 -5.92 0.95
N VAL A 14 -11.21 -6.80 1.23
CA VAL A 14 -11.69 -7.05 2.60
C VAL A 14 -11.85 -8.54 2.89
N TYR A 15 -11.60 -8.91 4.14
CA TYR A 15 -11.86 -10.25 4.66
C TYR A 15 -12.09 -10.18 6.17
N ASN A 16 -13.29 -10.52 6.63
CA ASN A 16 -13.67 -10.52 8.06
C ASN A 16 -13.38 -9.17 8.76
N CYS A 17 -13.89 -8.08 8.19
CA CYS A 17 -13.68 -6.71 8.66
C CYS A 17 -14.93 -6.11 9.36
N GLU A 18 -15.87 -6.92 9.87
CA GLU A 18 -17.15 -6.45 10.42
C GLU A 18 -17.01 -5.32 11.46
N LYS A 19 -15.89 -5.26 12.18
CA LYS A 19 -15.66 -4.24 13.22
C LYS A 19 -15.37 -2.85 12.68
N TYR A 20 -14.84 -2.74 11.45
CA TYR A 20 -14.22 -1.50 10.95
C TYR A 20 -14.74 -1.09 9.57
N ILE A 21 -15.34 -2.01 8.82
CA ILE A 21 -15.67 -1.79 7.40
C ILE A 21 -16.61 -0.60 7.15
N GLU A 22 -17.58 -0.33 8.04
CA GLU A 22 -18.49 0.80 7.87
C GLU A 22 -17.75 2.14 7.99
N GLU A 23 -16.80 2.24 8.92
CA GLU A 23 -15.97 3.42 9.11
C GLU A 23 -15.02 3.62 7.93
N ALA A 24 -14.36 2.54 7.45
CA ALA A 24 -13.49 2.58 6.30
C ALA A 24 -14.23 3.04 5.02
N ILE A 25 -15.36 2.43 4.68
CA ILE A 25 -16.17 2.83 3.52
C ILE A 25 -16.64 4.28 3.65
N SER A 26 -17.16 4.66 4.81
CA SER A 26 -17.64 6.03 5.06
C SER A 26 -16.53 7.06 4.87
N SER A 27 -15.31 6.77 5.32
CA SER A 27 -14.15 7.65 5.18
C SER A 27 -13.77 7.88 3.72
N VAL A 28 -13.88 6.85 2.88
CA VAL A 28 -13.65 6.96 1.42
C VAL A 28 -14.77 7.75 0.74
N LEU A 29 -16.03 7.48 1.08
CA LEU A 29 -17.16 8.16 0.45
C LEU A 29 -17.22 9.66 0.79
N ASN A 30 -16.67 10.07 1.94
CA ASN A 30 -16.61 11.45 2.43
C ASN A 30 -15.36 12.21 1.98
N GLN A 31 -14.61 11.72 0.99
CA GLN A 31 -13.49 12.45 0.41
C GLN A 31 -13.94 13.75 -0.26
N THR A 32 -13.14 14.81 -0.13
CA THR A 32 -13.40 16.11 -0.78
C THR A 32 -13.30 16.04 -2.30
N PHE A 33 -12.51 15.12 -2.84
CA PHE A 33 -12.46 14.78 -4.26
C PHE A 33 -13.48 13.68 -4.56
N SER A 34 -14.42 13.92 -5.49
CA SER A 34 -15.57 13.05 -5.72
C SER A 34 -15.53 12.21 -7.01
N ASP A 35 -14.59 12.49 -7.95
CA ASP A 35 -14.50 11.78 -9.23
C ASP A 35 -13.73 10.45 -9.08
N PHE A 36 -14.33 9.51 -8.36
CA PHE A 36 -13.78 8.17 -8.12
C PHE A 36 -14.85 7.09 -8.14
N GLU A 37 -14.42 5.85 -8.35
CA GLU A 37 -15.16 4.63 -8.02
C GLU A 37 -14.51 3.94 -6.82
N LEU A 38 -15.31 3.26 -5.99
CA LEU A 38 -14.87 2.43 -4.87
C LEU A 38 -15.12 0.97 -5.20
N ILE A 39 -14.06 0.22 -5.49
CA ILE A 39 -14.11 -1.20 -5.81
C ILE A 39 -13.82 -1.98 -4.53
N ILE A 40 -14.89 -2.56 -3.94
CA ILE A 40 -14.80 -3.39 -2.75
C ILE A 40 -14.78 -4.84 -3.18
N ILE A 41 -13.74 -5.58 -2.78
CA ILE A 41 -13.58 -7.01 -3.12
C ILE A 41 -13.56 -7.81 -1.82
N ASP A 42 -14.66 -8.51 -1.55
CA ASP A 42 -14.75 -9.41 -0.41
C ASP A 42 -14.13 -10.77 -0.75
N ASP A 43 -13.11 -11.16 0.01
CA ASP A 43 -12.39 -12.42 -0.17
C ASP A 43 -13.05 -13.59 0.58
N CYS A 44 -14.38 -13.72 0.42
CA CYS A 44 -15.21 -14.76 1.03
C CYS A 44 -15.28 -14.65 2.57
N SER A 45 -15.68 -13.48 3.08
CA SER A 45 -15.90 -13.25 4.51
C SER A 45 -17.02 -14.14 5.06
N ASN A 46 -16.85 -14.59 6.31
CA ASN A 46 -17.80 -15.44 7.03
C ASN A 46 -18.41 -14.77 8.27
N ASP A 47 -18.13 -13.48 8.46
CA ASP A 47 -18.72 -12.59 9.47
C ASP A 47 -19.79 -11.66 8.85
N LYS A 48 -20.09 -10.54 9.52
CA LYS A 48 -21.10 -9.58 9.04
C LYS A 48 -20.58 -8.61 7.98
N THR A 49 -19.31 -8.70 7.54
CA THR A 49 -18.69 -7.76 6.59
C THR A 49 -19.57 -7.55 5.36
N VAL A 50 -19.98 -8.63 4.67
CA VAL A 50 -20.79 -8.55 3.44
C VAL A 50 -22.14 -7.87 3.69
N SER A 51 -22.80 -8.19 4.80
CA SER A 51 -24.12 -7.62 5.13
C SER A 51 -24.01 -6.11 5.43
N MET A 52 -22.89 -5.67 6.02
CA MET A 52 -22.62 -4.26 6.32
C MET A 52 -22.31 -3.48 5.05
N ILE A 53 -21.47 -4.03 4.15
CA ILE A 53 -21.17 -3.41 2.84
C ILE A 53 -22.46 -3.19 2.04
N LYS A 54 -23.37 -4.16 2.01
CA LYS A 54 -24.64 -4.09 1.25
C LYS A 54 -25.63 -3.05 1.76
N ARG A 55 -25.40 -2.41 2.92
CA ARG A 55 -26.22 -1.28 3.40
C ARG A 55 -25.89 0.04 2.71
N PHE A 56 -24.69 0.15 2.12
CA PHE A 56 -24.31 1.34 1.37
C PHE A 56 -24.96 1.34 0.00
N THR A 57 -25.60 2.46 -0.35
CA THR A 57 -26.33 2.63 -1.62
C THR A 57 -25.66 3.66 -2.55
N ASP A 58 -24.43 4.12 -2.22
CA ASP A 58 -23.71 5.10 -3.02
C ASP A 58 -23.34 4.52 -4.41
N SER A 59 -23.69 5.25 -5.46
CA SER A 59 -23.50 4.79 -6.84
C SER A 59 -22.04 4.64 -7.28
N ARG A 60 -21.11 5.19 -6.50
CA ARG A 60 -19.66 5.03 -6.73
C ARG A 60 -19.15 3.66 -6.29
N ILE A 61 -19.90 2.91 -5.49
CA ILE A 61 -19.51 1.57 -5.00
C ILE A 61 -19.74 0.52 -6.07
N ARG A 62 -18.70 -0.27 -6.30
CA ARG A 62 -18.75 -1.51 -7.08
C ARG A 62 -18.31 -2.66 -6.17
N PHE A 63 -19.26 -3.45 -5.72
CA PHE A 63 -19.02 -4.55 -4.78
C PHE A 63 -18.93 -5.90 -5.50
N TYR A 64 -17.88 -6.65 -5.18
CA TYR A 64 -17.63 -8.00 -5.68
C TYR A 64 -17.36 -8.94 -4.51
N GLN A 65 -18.12 -10.02 -4.43
CA GLN A 65 -17.93 -11.08 -3.44
C GLN A 65 -17.38 -12.33 -4.14
N LYS A 66 -16.24 -12.82 -3.66
CA LYS A 66 -15.63 -14.05 -4.18
C LYS A 66 -16.33 -15.29 -3.61
N GLU A 67 -16.31 -16.38 -4.37
CA GLU A 67 -16.87 -17.66 -3.95
C GLU A 67 -15.96 -18.42 -2.96
N LYS A 68 -14.66 -18.11 -2.95
CA LYS A 68 -13.65 -18.69 -2.06
C LYS A 68 -12.59 -17.68 -1.67
N ASN A 69 -12.02 -17.84 -0.48
CA ASN A 69 -10.86 -17.07 -0.07
C ASN A 69 -9.64 -17.47 -0.92
N SER A 70 -9.08 -16.54 -1.65
CA SER A 70 -7.89 -16.73 -2.49
C SER A 70 -6.73 -15.83 -2.13
N GLY A 71 -6.87 -15.04 -1.06
CA GLY A 71 -5.88 -14.08 -0.58
C GLY A 71 -6.12 -12.67 -1.10
N TYR A 72 -5.65 -11.71 -0.33
CA TYR A 72 -5.87 -10.30 -0.66
C TYR A 72 -5.05 -9.83 -1.88
N THR A 73 -3.92 -10.48 -2.18
CA THR A 73 -3.14 -10.22 -3.40
C THR A 73 -3.96 -10.50 -4.66
N ASP A 74 -4.69 -11.63 -4.69
CA ASP A 74 -5.59 -11.94 -5.80
C ASP A 74 -6.74 -10.94 -5.88
N SER A 75 -7.24 -10.46 -4.73
CA SER A 75 -8.28 -9.44 -4.68
C SER A 75 -7.78 -8.11 -5.25
N LEU A 76 -6.56 -7.68 -4.91
CA LEU A 76 -5.92 -6.48 -5.47
C LEU A 76 -5.75 -6.59 -6.99
N ASN A 77 -5.20 -7.70 -7.48
CA ASN A 77 -5.00 -7.91 -8.92
C ASN A 77 -6.32 -7.96 -9.69
N PHE A 78 -7.35 -8.59 -9.11
CA PHE A 78 -8.70 -8.54 -9.68
C PHE A 78 -9.23 -7.11 -9.73
N GLY A 79 -9.10 -6.34 -8.64
CA GLY A 79 -9.50 -4.93 -8.59
C GLY A 79 -8.79 -4.09 -9.66
N ILE A 80 -7.48 -4.26 -9.85
CA ILE A 80 -6.71 -3.60 -10.92
C ILE A 80 -7.30 -3.92 -12.30
N SER A 81 -7.61 -5.19 -12.57
CA SER A 81 -8.10 -5.64 -13.89
C SER A 81 -9.48 -5.06 -14.27
N ILE A 82 -10.30 -4.68 -13.29
CA ILE A 82 -11.64 -4.13 -13.51
C ILE A 82 -11.75 -2.62 -13.26
N ALA A 83 -10.67 -1.99 -12.81
CA ALA A 83 -10.59 -0.56 -12.55
C ALA A 83 -10.81 0.27 -13.83
N GLN A 84 -11.58 1.34 -13.73
CA GLN A 84 -11.92 2.23 -14.84
C GLN A 84 -11.21 3.59 -14.76
N GLY A 85 -10.64 3.94 -13.61
CA GLY A 85 -9.91 5.18 -13.37
C GLY A 85 -8.52 5.19 -14.02
N ASN A 86 -7.97 6.38 -14.19
CA ASN A 86 -6.59 6.56 -14.65
C ASN A 86 -5.57 6.32 -13.54
N TYR A 87 -6.01 6.46 -12.29
CA TYR A 87 -5.21 6.24 -11.10
C TYR A 87 -5.82 5.14 -10.24
N ILE A 88 -4.96 4.37 -9.59
CA ILE A 88 -5.33 3.40 -8.56
C ILE A 88 -4.97 4.00 -7.21
N ALA A 89 -5.92 4.06 -6.29
CA ALA A 89 -5.68 4.32 -4.87
C ALA A 89 -5.98 3.04 -4.07
N ARG A 90 -5.15 2.75 -3.08
CA ARG A 90 -5.35 1.59 -2.21
C ARG A 90 -5.94 2.04 -0.88
N MET A 91 -6.77 1.20 -0.25
CA MET A 91 -7.33 1.39 1.08
C MET A 91 -7.52 0.05 1.77
N ASP A 92 -7.31 -0.01 3.10
CA ASP A 92 -7.63 -1.18 3.92
C ASP A 92 -9.01 -1.06 4.56
N GLY A 93 -9.61 -2.22 4.86
CA GLY A 93 -10.95 -2.31 5.45
C GLY A 93 -11.02 -1.98 6.94
N ASP A 94 -9.89 -1.66 7.57
CA ASP A 94 -9.74 -1.35 8.99
C ASP A 94 -9.16 0.05 9.27
N ASP A 95 -8.78 0.79 8.22
CA ASP A 95 -8.20 2.13 8.30
C ASP A 95 -9.22 3.25 8.04
N ILE A 96 -8.82 4.50 8.28
CA ILE A 96 -9.64 5.70 8.02
C ILE A 96 -8.89 6.63 7.06
N CYS A 97 -9.50 6.87 5.91
CA CYS A 97 -9.01 7.81 4.90
C CYS A 97 -9.35 9.25 5.31
N LEU A 98 -8.35 10.13 5.52
CA LEU A 98 -8.64 11.52 5.87
C LEU A 98 -9.24 12.29 4.66
N PRO A 99 -10.12 13.27 4.88
CA PRO A 99 -10.98 13.84 3.84
C PRO A 99 -10.27 14.41 2.62
N GLU A 100 -9.07 14.95 2.77
CA GLU A 100 -8.33 15.60 1.68
C GLU A 100 -7.36 14.68 0.93
N ARG A 101 -7.26 13.40 1.33
CA ARG A 101 -6.24 12.49 0.78
C ARG A 101 -6.27 12.43 -0.74
N PHE A 102 -7.43 12.15 -1.35
CA PHE A 102 -7.51 11.99 -2.79
C PHE A 102 -7.24 13.30 -3.53
N ALA A 103 -7.77 14.42 -3.01
CA ALA A 103 -7.55 15.73 -3.62
C ALA A 103 -6.05 16.08 -3.65
N LYS A 104 -5.33 15.91 -2.55
CA LYS A 104 -3.90 16.22 -2.45
C LYS A 104 -3.03 15.30 -3.29
N GLN A 105 -3.30 13.99 -3.24
CA GLN A 105 -2.51 13.04 -4.02
C GLN A 105 -2.72 13.22 -5.52
N ILE A 106 -3.95 13.44 -6.00
CA ILE A 106 -4.22 13.62 -7.42
C ILE A 106 -3.67 14.95 -7.93
N GLU A 107 -3.83 16.03 -7.17
CA GLU A 107 -3.25 17.33 -7.51
C GLU A 107 -1.72 17.24 -7.66
N PHE A 108 -1.08 16.53 -6.75
CA PHE A 108 0.37 16.31 -6.78
C PHE A 108 0.81 15.49 -8.00
N LEU A 109 0.15 14.36 -8.28
CA LEU A 109 0.48 13.47 -9.42
C LEU A 109 0.25 14.16 -10.77
N GLU A 110 -0.83 14.93 -10.90
CA GLU A 110 -1.13 15.69 -12.14
C GLU A 110 -0.10 16.82 -12.39
N LYS A 111 0.43 17.44 -11.34
CA LYS A 111 1.49 18.47 -11.44
C LYS A 111 2.88 17.87 -11.72
N ASN A 112 3.09 16.59 -11.42
CA ASN A 112 4.38 15.91 -11.51
C ASN A 112 4.27 14.62 -12.37
N PRO A 113 4.15 14.72 -13.68
CA PRO A 113 3.83 13.59 -14.56
C PRO A 113 4.92 12.51 -14.63
N THR A 114 6.16 12.78 -14.19
CA THR A 114 7.25 11.79 -14.08
C THR A 114 7.05 10.86 -12.91
N ILE A 115 6.29 11.29 -11.88
CA ILE A 115 6.01 10.48 -10.70
C ILE A 115 4.94 9.45 -11.03
N ILE A 116 5.25 8.18 -10.78
CA ILE A 116 4.36 7.05 -11.08
C ILE A 116 3.54 6.59 -9.88
N LEU A 117 4.01 6.89 -8.67
CA LEU A 117 3.40 6.47 -7.40
C LEU A 117 3.67 7.49 -6.30
N CYS A 118 2.67 7.81 -5.50
CA CYS A 118 2.86 8.55 -4.25
C CYS A 118 2.17 7.85 -3.08
N GLY A 119 2.83 7.83 -1.91
CA GLY A 119 2.28 7.50 -0.61
C GLY A 119 2.08 8.74 0.26
N THR A 120 1.74 8.54 1.53
CA THR A 120 1.59 9.63 2.52
C THR A 120 2.06 9.17 3.91
N ALA A 121 2.27 10.12 4.82
CA ALA A 121 2.42 9.82 6.24
C ALA A 121 1.10 9.30 6.82
N ILE A 122 1.20 8.64 7.97
CA ILE A 122 0.07 8.05 8.70
C ILE A 122 0.06 8.50 10.16
N LYS A 123 -1.14 8.45 10.75
CA LYS A 123 -1.34 8.51 12.20
C LYS A 123 -1.83 7.14 12.68
N PHE A 124 -1.20 6.60 13.70
CA PHE A 124 -1.64 5.35 14.31
C PHE A 124 -2.87 5.57 15.18
N ILE A 125 -3.84 4.65 15.08
CA ILE A 125 -5.02 4.55 15.95
C ILE A 125 -5.19 3.10 16.43
N GLY A 126 -6.05 2.88 17.41
CA GLY A 126 -6.28 1.56 17.99
C GLY A 126 -5.33 1.26 19.15
N SER A 127 -4.57 0.16 19.09
CA SER A 127 -3.66 -0.24 20.18
C SER A 127 -2.32 0.51 20.19
N LEU A 128 -2.04 1.30 19.17
CA LEU A 128 -0.87 2.17 19.06
C LEU A 128 -1.33 3.60 18.78
N SER A 129 -0.53 4.58 19.20
CA SER A 129 -0.73 6.01 18.90
C SER A 129 0.58 6.63 18.42
N GLY A 130 0.48 7.78 17.75
CA GLY A 130 1.63 8.51 17.19
C GLY A 130 1.53 8.67 15.69
N ASN A 131 2.53 9.30 15.10
CA ASN A 131 2.60 9.56 13.67
C ASN A 131 3.82 8.85 13.08
N LEU A 132 3.71 8.41 11.83
CA LEU A 132 4.83 7.85 11.08
C LEU A 132 4.96 8.57 9.74
N PHE A 133 6.12 9.16 9.53
CA PHE A 133 6.51 9.80 8.28
C PHE A 133 7.46 8.86 7.53
N TYR A 134 7.30 8.81 6.22
CA TYR A 134 8.09 7.95 5.33
C TYR A 134 9.12 8.79 4.56
N PRO A 135 10.16 8.18 3.99
CA PRO A 135 11.07 8.88 3.07
C PRO A 135 10.29 9.58 1.97
N GLU A 136 10.62 10.85 1.71
CA GLU A 136 9.84 11.70 0.80
C GLU A 136 10.29 11.55 -0.65
N THR A 137 11.61 11.48 -0.87
CA THR A 137 12.19 11.49 -2.22
C THR A 137 12.42 10.07 -2.76
N ASN A 138 12.48 9.96 -4.08
CA ASN A 138 12.78 8.70 -4.77
C ASN A 138 14.11 8.08 -4.32
N GLU A 139 15.14 8.90 -4.08
CA GLU A 139 16.46 8.46 -3.61
C GLU A 139 16.39 7.92 -2.19
N GLU A 140 15.72 8.60 -1.28
CA GLU A 140 15.52 8.16 0.11
C GLU A 140 14.70 6.86 0.17
N ILE A 141 13.67 6.75 -0.68
CA ILE A 141 12.85 5.53 -0.79
C ILE A 141 13.70 4.35 -1.28
N LYS A 142 14.54 4.56 -2.30
CA LYS A 142 15.48 3.52 -2.77
C LYS A 142 16.42 3.07 -1.64
N ILE A 143 17.03 4.01 -0.92
CA ILE A 143 17.90 3.72 0.23
C ILE A 143 17.12 2.92 1.29
N SER A 144 15.92 3.33 1.62
CA SER A 144 15.08 2.68 2.64
C SER A 144 14.68 1.26 2.24
N LEU A 145 14.32 1.02 0.97
CA LEU A 145 14.08 -0.32 0.44
C LEU A 145 15.28 -1.25 0.61
N PHE A 146 16.50 -0.75 0.38
CA PHE A 146 17.71 -1.55 0.56
C PHE A 146 18.08 -1.74 2.04
N SER A 147 17.69 -0.84 2.91
CA SER A 147 18.09 -0.80 4.32
C SER A 147 17.09 -1.45 5.28
N PHE A 148 16.05 -2.15 4.81
CA PHE A 148 14.95 -2.72 5.63
C PHE A 148 14.14 -1.69 6.41
N LEU A 149 14.11 -0.46 5.94
CA LEU A 149 13.30 0.60 6.54
C LEU A 149 11.92 0.66 5.86
N PRO A 150 10.88 1.08 6.58
CA PRO A 150 9.57 1.32 5.99
C PRO A 150 9.66 2.37 4.87
N THR A 151 9.05 2.09 3.73
CA THR A 151 9.08 2.97 2.56
C THR A 151 7.75 3.60 2.24
N PHE A 152 6.67 2.84 2.40
CA PHE A 152 5.30 3.28 2.21
C PHE A 152 4.39 2.61 3.22
N ALA A 153 3.32 3.28 3.61
CA ALA A 153 2.15 2.61 4.13
C ALA A 153 1.29 2.15 2.95
N HIS A 154 1.13 0.85 2.77
CA HIS A 154 0.39 0.30 1.64
C HIS A 154 -1.03 0.91 1.47
N PRO A 155 -1.82 1.17 2.55
CA PRO A 155 -3.14 1.79 2.41
C PRO A 155 -3.12 3.25 1.96
N THR A 156 -1.95 3.89 1.86
CA THR A 156 -1.87 5.30 1.46
C THR A 156 -1.53 5.50 -0.01
N ILE A 157 -1.10 4.47 -0.73
CA ILE A 157 -0.59 4.66 -2.08
C ILE A 157 -1.65 5.10 -3.07
N MET A 158 -1.23 5.97 -3.99
CA MET A 158 -1.93 6.29 -5.22
C MET A 158 -0.91 6.35 -6.37
N GLY A 159 -1.25 5.77 -7.52
CA GLY A 159 -0.36 5.75 -8.66
C GLY A 159 -1.09 5.53 -9.97
N LYS A 160 -0.38 5.69 -11.10
CA LYS A 160 -0.94 5.50 -12.44
C LYS A 160 -1.41 4.06 -12.64
N LYS A 161 -2.63 3.88 -13.13
CA LYS A 161 -3.21 2.55 -13.36
C LYS A 161 -2.34 1.69 -14.27
N GLU A 162 -1.80 2.26 -15.35
CA GLU A 162 -0.94 1.55 -16.32
C GLU A 162 0.26 0.86 -15.67
N ILE A 163 0.79 1.43 -14.57
CA ILE A 163 1.91 0.86 -13.82
C ILE A 163 1.46 -0.40 -13.06
N PHE A 164 0.30 -0.36 -12.42
CA PHE A 164 -0.24 -1.53 -11.73
C PHE A 164 -0.66 -2.63 -12.70
N GLU A 165 -1.20 -2.29 -13.87
CA GLU A 165 -1.54 -3.26 -14.93
C GLU A 165 -0.28 -3.95 -15.47
N LYS A 166 0.81 -3.19 -15.67
CA LYS A 166 2.09 -3.71 -16.16
C LYS A 166 2.78 -4.62 -15.14
N TYR A 167 2.73 -4.24 -13.86
CA TYR A 167 3.57 -4.89 -12.83
C TYR A 167 2.79 -5.78 -11.88
N ASN A 168 1.50 -5.70 -11.73
CA ASN A 168 0.66 -6.49 -10.83
C ASN A 168 1.34 -6.91 -9.50
N TYR A 169 0.58 -7.17 -8.47
CA TYR A 169 1.11 -7.75 -7.22
C TYR A 169 1.50 -9.21 -7.43
N ASN A 170 2.64 -9.62 -6.90
CA ASN A 170 3.14 -10.99 -7.03
C ASN A 170 2.72 -11.84 -5.82
N LYS A 171 1.73 -12.71 -6.02
CA LYS A 171 1.16 -13.58 -4.97
C LYS A 171 2.19 -14.46 -4.26
N ILE A 172 3.28 -14.84 -4.93
CA ILE A 172 4.34 -15.69 -4.33
C ILE A 172 4.96 -15.00 -3.11
N PHE A 173 4.91 -13.66 -3.06
CA PHE A 173 5.49 -12.86 -1.97
C PHE A 173 4.48 -12.46 -0.89
N GLU A 174 3.20 -12.87 -0.99
CA GLU A 174 2.24 -12.61 0.08
C GLU A 174 2.74 -13.20 1.43
N PRO A 175 2.77 -12.45 2.52
CA PRO A 175 2.21 -11.12 2.76
C PRO A 175 3.23 -9.95 2.66
N ALA A 176 4.16 -9.95 1.76
CA ALA A 176 5.09 -8.85 1.45
C ALA A 176 5.07 -8.50 -0.04
N GLU A 177 3.92 -8.70 -0.69
CA GLU A 177 3.71 -8.44 -2.12
C GLU A 177 3.80 -6.95 -2.47
N ASP A 178 3.48 -6.07 -1.52
CA ASP A 178 3.64 -4.63 -1.60
C ASP A 178 5.12 -4.25 -1.65
N TYR A 179 5.91 -4.74 -0.70
CA TYR A 179 7.35 -4.54 -0.67
C TYR A 179 8.01 -5.04 -1.96
N GLU A 180 7.63 -6.22 -2.45
CA GLU A 180 8.12 -6.78 -3.71
C GLU A 180 7.75 -5.87 -4.89
N LEU A 181 6.54 -5.36 -4.93
CA LEU A 181 6.11 -4.42 -5.98
C LEU A 181 6.95 -3.14 -5.95
N TRP A 182 7.18 -2.53 -4.78
CA TRP A 182 8.01 -1.33 -4.66
C TRP A 182 9.41 -1.55 -5.21
N THR A 183 10.00 -2.72 -4.97
CA THR A 183 11.33 -3.06 -5.50
C THR A 183 11.39 -3.06 -7.03
N ARG A 184 10.29 -3.31 -7.70
CA ARG A 184 10.18 -3.23 -9.16
C ARG A 184 9.90 -1.78 -9.63
N LEU A 185 8.97 -1.10 -8.96
CA LEU A 185 8.51 0.22 -9.39
C LEU A 185 9.60 1.30 -9.30
N VAL A 186 10.46 1.28 -8.29
CA VAL A 186 11.58 2.23 -8.16
C VAL A 186 12.61 2.17 -9.30
N GLN A 187 12.51 1.18 -10.17
CA GLN A 187 13.34 1.01 -11.36
C GLN A 187 12.66 1.56 -12.63
N GLU A 188 11.37 1.86 -12.57
CA GLU A 188 10.54 2.22 -13.73
C GLU A 188 10.20 3.71 -13.79
N GLY A 189 10.23 4.38 -12.65
CA GLY A 189 9.93 5.80 -12.56
C GLY A 189 10.12 6.34 -11.16
N GLU A 190 9.79 7.59 -10.98
CA GLU A 190 9.90 8.26 -9.69
C GLU A 190 8.75 7.87 -8.78
N VAL A 191 9.08 7.56 -7.52
CA VAL A 191 8.13 7.27 -6.45
C VAL A 191 8.41 8.18 -5.26
N VAL A 192 7.38 8.65 -4.57
CA VAL A 192 7.52 9.65 -3.50
C VAL A 192 6.53 9.40 -2.36
N ASN A 193 6.73 10.05 -1.21
CA ASN A 193 5.69 10.23 -0.20
C ASN A 193 5.44 11.71 0.05
N LEU A 194 4.16 12.07 0.18
CA LEU A 194 3.77 13.39 0.68
C LEU A 194 4.02 13.41 2.19
N ASN A 195 4.67 14.47 2.67
CA ASN A 195 4.94 14.70 4.10
C ASN A 195 3.70 15.24 4.83
N GLU A 196 2.56 14.57 4.58
CA GLU A 196 1.28 14.91 5.18
C GLU A 196 0.58 13.65 5.68
N ILE A 197 -0.02 13.75 6.88
CA ILE A 197 -0.84 12.66 7.44
C ILE A 197 -2.19 12.70 6.75
N LEU A 198 -2.46 11.72 5.89
CA LEU A 198 -3.70 11.62 5.12
C LEU A 198 -4.44 10.29 5.34
N LEU A 199 -3.97 9.48 6.30
CA LEU A 199 -4.62 8.23 6.69
C LEU A 199 -4.40 7.97 8.18
N GLU A 200 -5.44 7.52 8.88
CA GLU A 200 -5.34 6.93 10.20
C GLU A 200 -5.22 5.40 10.06
N TYR A 201 -4.05 4.89 10.43
CA TYR A 201 -3.69 3.47 10.34
C TYR A 201 -4.06 2.76 11.64
N ARG A 202 -4.96 1.81 11.56
CA ARG A 202 -5.43 1.09 12.75
C ARG A 202 -4.51 -0.07 13.09
N VAL A 203 -4.13 -0.15 14.38
CA VAL A 203 -3.33 -1.27 14.90
C VAL A 203 -4.18 -2.14 15.82
N HIS A 204 -4.25 -3.43 15.50
CA HIS A 204 -4.97 -4.43 16.31
C HIS A 204 -4.34 -5.83 16.15
N SER A 205 -4.65 -6.74 17.06
CA SER A 205 -3.99 -8.05 17.17
C SER A 205 -4.25 -9.03 16.01
N SER A 206 -5.32 -8.81 15.23
CA SER A 206 -5.68 -9.69 14.10
C SER A 206 -5.13 -9.25 12.75
N GLN A 207 -4.36 -8.18 12.67
CA GLN A 207 -3.75 -7.72 11.43
C GLN A 207 -2.75 -8.73 10.85
N VAL A 208 -2.66 -8.75 9.51
CA VAL A 208 -1.72 -9.61 8.77
C VAL A 208 -0.27 -9.31 9.18
N SER A 209 0.10 -8.06 9.33
CA SER A 209 1.44 -7.62 9.76
C SER A 209 1.83 -8.10 11.18
N VAL A 210 0.85 -8.44 12.01
CA VAL A 210 1.08 -9.03 13.34
C VAL A 210 1.08 -10.56 13.27
N THR A 211 0.07 -11.14 12.62
CA THR A 211 -0.16 -12.60 12.62
C THR A 211 0.78 -13.37 11.70
N LYS A 212 1.29 -12.74 10.63
CA LYS A 212 2.15 -13.36 9.61
C LYS A 212 3.55 -12.73 9.53
N LYS A 213 4.00 -12.01 10.57
CA LYS A 213 5.25 -11.23 10.57
C LYS A 213 6.47 -12.02 10.07
N ASN A 214 6.70 -13.24 10.56
CA ASN A 214 7.85 -14.05 10.17
C ASN A 214 7.88 -14.37 8.66
N ILE A 215 6.71 -14.65 8.07
CA ILE A 215 6.59 -14.93 6.64
C ILE A 215 6.80 -13.64 5.84
N GLN A 216 6.27 -12.53 6.33
CA GLN A 216 6.45 -11.20 5.74
C GLN A 216 7.92 -10.81 5.68
N ASP A 217 8.63 -10.95 6.79
CA ASP A 217 10.08 -10.66 6.88
C ASP A 217 10.88 -11.52 5.90
N LEU A 218 10.59 -12.84 5.83
CA LEU A 218 11.26 -13.76 4.90
C LEU A 218 11.00 -13.38 3.43
N ASN A 219 9.77 -13.04 3.07
CA ASN A 219 9.42 -12.68 1.69
C ASN A 219 9.99 -11.30 1.30
N SER A 220 10.01 -10.34 2.21
CA SER A 220 10.71 -9.06 2.01
C SER A 220 12.20 -9.27 1.76
N TYR A 221 12.83 -10.16 2.54
CA TYR A 221 14.23 -10.56 2.33
C TYR A 221 14.47 -11.17 0.94
N LYS A 222 13.62 -12.13 0.52
CA LYS A 222 13.74 -12.75 -0.83
C LYS A 222 13.60 -11.71 -1.94
N SER A 223 12.69 -10.76 -1.81
CA SER A 223 12.49 -9.67 -2.78
C SER A 223 13.74 -8.84 -2.94
N ARG A 224 14.38 -8.50 -1.83
CA ARG A 224 15.64 -7.75 -1.82
C ARG A 224 16.79 -8.51 -2.46
N LEU A 225 16.96 -9.79 -2.15
CA LEU A 225 18.00 -10.61 -2.80
C LEU A 225 17.87 -10.58 -4.32
N LYS A 226 16.65 -10.66 -4.86
CA LYS A 226 16.42 -10.58 -6.31
C LYS A 226 16.92 -9.27 -6.92
N ILE A 227 16.72 -8.14 -6.22
CA ILE A 227 17.23 -6.85 -6.71
C ILE A 227 18.73 -6.79 -6.65
N LEU A 228 19.34 -7.17 -5.54
CA LEU A 228 20.80 -7.17 -5.39
C LEU A 228 21.46 -8.01 -6.50
N GLN A 229 20.88 -9.18 -6.80
CA GLN A 229 21.32 -10.02 -7.92
C GLN A 229 21.18 -9.30 -9.28
N LYS A 230 20.02 -8.67 -9.53
CA LYS A 230 19.79 -7.93 -10.78
C LYS A 230 20.77 -6.77 -10.98
N LEU A 231 21.13 -6.10 -9.89
CA LEU A 231 22.07 -4.99 -9.90
C LEU A 231 23.54 -5.46 -9.93
N LYS A 232 23.81 -6.78 -9.94
CA LYS A 232 25.17 -7.37 -9.88
C LYS A 232 26.00 -6.91 -8.67
N ILE A 233 25.35 -6.46 -7.60
CA ILE A 233 26.03 -6.04 -6.37
C ILE A 233 26.65 -7.26 -5.67
N ASP A 234 26.10 -8.43 -5.88
CA ASP A 234 26.57 -9.72 -5.41
C ASP A 234 27.91 -10.17 -6.01
N SER A 235 28.33 -9.60 -7.16
CA SER A 235 29.59 -10.00 -7.81
C SER A 235 30.86 -9.57 -7.05
N GLN A 236 30.72 -8.64 -6.07
CA GLN A 236 31.85 -8.16 -5.25
C GLN A 236 31.81 -8.71 -3.81
N TYR A 237 30.70 -9.28 -3.37
CA TYR A 237 30.50 -9.76 -2.01
C TYR A 237 29.97 -11.19 -2.02
N SER A 238 30.47 -12.03 -1.12
CA SER A 238 29.92 -13.36 -0.94
C SER A 238 28.49 -13.30 -0.43
N LYS A 239 27.70 -14.34 -0.68
CA LYS A 239 26.34 -14.46 -0.17
C LYS A 239 26.27 -14.30 1.36
N GLU A 240 27.31 -14.78 2.07
CA GLU A 240 27.43 -14.66 3.52
C GLU A 240 27.73 -13.23 3.96
N GLU A 241 28.57 -12.50 3.25
CA GLU A 241 28.85 -11.09 3.52
C GLU A 241 27.61 -10.22 3.32
N ILE A 242 26.84 -10.48 2.24
CA ILE A 242 25.55 -9.79 2.00
C ILE A 242 24.56 -10.13 3.11
N ILE A 243 24.47 -11.41 3.52
CA ILE A 243 23.59 -11.82 4.63
C ILE A 243 24.03 -11.16 5.94
N ASN A 244 25.31 -11.17 6.28
CA ASN A 244 25.84 -10.53 7.49
C ASN A 244 25.63 -9.02 7.47
N PHE A 245 25.82 -8.38 6.31
CA PHE A 245 25.56 -6.95 6.13
C PHE A 245 24.06 -6.61 6.36
N LEU A 246 23.16 -7.43 5.83
CA LEU A 246 21.73 -7.23 5.92
C LEU A 246 21.15 -7.60 7.30
N VAL A 247 21.70 -8.62 7.98
CA VAL A 247 21.20 -9.13 9.27
C VAL A 247 21.77 -8.36 10.45
N ASN A 248 23.03 -7.96 10.40
CA ASN A 248 23.72 -7.34 11.54
C ASN A 248 23.53 -5.84 11.65
N LYS A 249 22.76 -5.20 10.75
CA LYS A 249 22.45 -3.74 10.78
C LYS A 249 23.67 -2.82 10.94
N ASN A 250 24.87 -3.31 10.70
CA ASN A 250 26.09 -2.52 10.73
C ASN A 250 26.29 -1.83 9.37
N LEU A 251 25.41 -0.89 9.06
CA LEU A 251 25.65 0.07 8.00
C LEU A 251 26.72 1.04 8.49
N PRO A 252 27.80 1.29 7.72
CA PRO A 252 28.79 2.32 8.05
C PRO A 252 28.23 3.76 7.91
N PHE A 253 26.97 3.91 7.50
CA PHE A 253 26.25 5.17 7.54
C PHE A 253 25.26 5.10 8.71
N CYS A 254 25.49 5.98 9.69
CA CYS A 254 24.58 6.25 10.81
C CYS A 254 23.25 6.80 10.29
N PHE A 255 22.42 5.95 9.71
CA PHE A 255 20.99 6.23 9.63
C PHE A 255 20.41 5.68 10.93
N ASP A 256 20.22 6.58 11.90
CA ASP A 256 19.46 6.30 13.11
C ASP A 256 17.98 6.18 12.67
N PRO A 257 17.39 4.97 12.61
CA PRO A 257 15.99 4.79 12.20
C PRO A 257 15.03 5.46 13.19
N TYR A 258 15.51 5.89 14.38
CA TYR A 258 14.75 6.59 15.40
C TYR A 258 14.90 8.12 15.32
N LYS A 259 15.80 8.64 14.48
CA LYS A 259 15.89 10.08 14.21
C LYS A 259 14.98 10.55 13.08
N THR A 260 14.43 9.65 12.28
CA THR A 260 13.33 9.97 11.40
C THR A 260 12.07 10.10 12.24
N ARG A 261 11.94 11.26 12.90
CA ARG A 261 10.75 11.86 13.53
C ARG A 261 9.60 10.87 13.86
N VAL A 262 9.86 9.89 14.71
CA VAL A 262 8.82 9.29 15.54
C VAL A 262 8.63 10.27 16.69
N LEU A 263 7.72 11.20 16.52
CA LEU A 263 7.21 11.99 17.65
C LEU A 263 6.21 11.08 18.35
N PHE A 264 6.65 10.45 19.44
CA PHE A 264 5.79 9.77 20.40
C PHE A 264 4.88 10.77 21.12
#